data_6d9390fd7ac109a7db4848beb282d144
#
_entry.id   6d9390fd7ac109a7db4848beb282d144
#
_cell.length_a   1.000
_cell.length_b   1.000
_cell.length_c   1.000
_cell.angle_alpha   90.00
_cell.angle_beta   90.00
_cell.angle_gamma   90.00
#
_symmetry.space_group_name_H-M   'P 1'
#
loop_
_entity.id
_entity.type
_entity.pdbx_description
1 polymer ?
#
loop_
_entity_poly.entity_id
_entity_poly.type
_entity_poly.pdbx_seq_one_letter_code
_entity_poly.pdbx_strand_id
1 'polypeptide(L)'
;MTLVAVFFLLGNYRSAFAGDKLLATGGVMQIEGAGGGGLVPWALITGYGTRDQIGGSVFYTRAETRSGLKLESGGIGVGFNNRVEISLNQIQFGLGKIKPGLTIKVDTLGAKIRLFGDAVYDQDNLIPQVSVGVQYKHNEDYELANAIGSKDDSGVDYYVAVSKLYFGAVAGRNLLLNATLQATKANLFGVAGFGGDKNNNYRLQPQVSAALMLTDSLFIGAEYRVRPDNIRAFKEDDAKDVFMTWFPLKNVSVTAAYVDLGNLVSDGDQTAWYISGQLTY
;
A
#
# COMPACT_ATOMS: atom_id res chain seq x y z
N MET A 1 20.70 -11.54 -2.09
CA MET A 1 21.56 -10.64 -2.91
C MET A 1 21.22 -10.78 -4.39
N THR A 2 19.94 -10.74 -4.81
CA THR A 2 19.54 -11.02 -6.21
C THR A 2 18.58 -9.99 -6.80
N LEU A 3 18.20 -8.94 -6.07
CA LEU A 3 17.24 -7.92 -6.56
C LEU A 3 17.91 -6.69 -7.21
N VAL A 4 19.23 -6.55 -7.15
CA VAL A 4 19.97 -5.41 -7.73
C VAL A 4 20.22 -5.56 -9.24
N ALA A 5 20.04 -6.76 -9.81
CA ALA A 5 20.37 -7.02 -11.20
C ALA A 5 19.28 -6.63 -12.22
N VAL A 6 18.05 -6.32 -11.77
CA VAL A 6 16.94 -5.96 -12.70
C VAL A 6 17.01 -4.50 -13.15
N PHE A 7 17.75 -3.64 -12.46
CA PHE A 7 17.84 -2.21 -12.77
C PHE A 7 18.68 -1.85 -14.01
N PHE A 8 19.48 -2.80 -14.56
CA PHE A 8 20.42 -2.48 -15.63
C PHE A 8 19.98 -2.89 -17.05
N LEU A 9 18.85 -3.57 -17.22
CA LEU A 9 18.39 -4.04 -18.54
C LEU A 9 17.38 -3.14 -19.25
N LEU A 10 17.01 -1.99 -18.71
CA LEU A 10 16.06 -1.05 -19.33
C LEU A 10 16.71 0.09 -20.11
N GLY A 11 17.99 0.00 -20.40
CA GLY A 11 18.80 1.10 -20.95
C GLY A 11 18.81 1.22 -22.47
N ASN A 12 17.77 0.97 -23.28
CA ASN A 12 17.76 1.38 -24.69
C ASN A 12 16.41 1.21 -25.43
N TYR A 13 15.28 1.22 -24.76
CA TYR A 13 14.01 1.34 -25.47
C TYR A 13 13.57 2.81 -25.52
N ARG A 14 13.92 3.51 -26.60
CA ARG A 14 13.31 4.77 -27.01
C ARG A 14 11.89 4.50 -27.52
N SER A 15 11.00 4.14 -26.65
CA SER A 15 9.57 4.36 -26.81
C SER A 15 9.12 4.94 -25.47
N ALA A 16 9.00 6.24 -25.42
CA ALA A 16 8.44 6.93 -24.28
C ALA A 16 6.96 6.57 -24.19
N PHE A 17 6.64 5.45 -23.58
CA PHE A 17 5.33 5.23 -22.99
C PHE A 17 5.25 6.00 -21.67
N ALA A 18 5.44 7.31 -21.74
CA ALA A 18 4.96 8.20 -20.71
C ALA A 18 3.44 8.24 -20.91
N GLY A 19 2.69 7.49 -20.09
CA GLY A 19 1.24 7.54 -20.15
C GLY A 19 0.74 8.98 -19.99
N ASP A 20 -0.42 9.28 -20.56
CA ASP A 20 -0.94 10.66 -20.68
C ASP A 20 -1.63 11.17 -19.40
N LYS A 21 -1.69 10.37 -18.34
CA LYS A 21 -2.20 10.84 -17.04
C LYS A 21 -1.35 11.99 -16.48
N LEU A 22 -1.99 12.87 -15.73
CA LEU A 22 -1.33 13.97 -15.03
C LEU A 22 -0.43 13.43 -13.91
N LEU A 23 0.52 14.26 -13.48
CA LEU A 23 1.41 13.99 -12.35
C LEU A 23 0.61 13.54 -11.12
N ALA A 24 1.12 12.54 -10.41
CA ALA A 24 0.57 11.98 -9.18
C ALA A 24 -0.80 11.26 -9.29
N THR A 25 -1.47 11.27 -10.45
CA THR A 25 -2.80 10.67 -10.60
C THR A 25 -2.82 9.15 -10.65
N GLY A 26 -1.66 8.50 -10.71
CA GLY A 26 -1.50 7.06 -10.51
C GLY A 26 -1.43 6.63 -9.03
N GLY A 27 -1.34 7.60 -8.11
CA GLY A 27 -1.07 7.34 -6.69
C GLY A 27 0.37 6.86 -6.46
N VAL A 28 0.62 6.38 -5.25
CA VAL A 28 1.82 5.61 -4.91
C VAL A 28 1.45 4.13 -4.72
N MET A 29 2.43 3.26 -4.51
CA MET A 29 2.17 1.85 -4.24
C MET A 29 2.17 1.63 -2.72
N GLN A 30 1.11 1.02 -2.24
CA GLN A 30 0.91 0.64 -0.85
C GLN A 30 1.86 -0.53 -0.49
N ILE A 31 2.23 -0.65 0.78
CA ILE A 31 3.18 -1.67 1.27
C ILE A 31 2.79 -3.12 0.95
N GLU A 32 1.54 -3.41 0.63
CA GLU A 32 1.04 -4.72 0.20
C GLU A 32 0.86 -4.80 -1.33
N GLY A 33 1.35 -3.81 -2.08
CA GLY A 33 1.46 -3.85 -3.54
C GLY A 33 0.27 -3.29 -4.33
N ALA A 34 -0.82 -2.87 -3.70
CA ALA A 34 -1.90 -2.20 -4.41
C ALA A 34 -1.57 -0.72 -4.69
N GLY A 35 -2.04 -0.16 -5.79
CA GLY A 35 -2.00 1.29 -6.01
C GLY A 35 -2.83 2.02 -4.97
N GLY A 36 -2.25 3.05 -4.30
CA GLY A 36 -2.93 3.72 -3.19
C GLY A 36 -2.11 4.79 -2.52
N GLY A 37 -2.20 4.85 -1.21
CA GLY A 37 -1.30 5.56 -0.31
C GLY A 37 -0.18 4.63 0.19
N GLY A 38 0.41 4.92 1.33
CA GLY A 38 1.43 4.06 1.93
C GLY A 38 0.83 2.84 2.63
N LEU A 39 -0.23 3.04 3.40
CA LEU A 39 -0.90 2.01 4.20
C LEU A 39 -2.23 1.54 3.60
N VAL A 40 -2.94 2.41 2.88
CA VAL A 40 -4.33 2.19 2.46
C VAL A 40 -4.41 2.04 0.94
N PRO A 41 -5.05 0.98 0.39
CA PRO A 41 -5.31 0.88 -1.04
C PRO A 41 -6.36 1.93 -1.45
N TRP A 42 -6.09 2.65 -2.55
CA TRP A 42 -7.03 3.63 -3.10
C TRP A 42 -7.77 3.09 -4.32
N ALA A 43 -8.83 3.78 -4.74
CA ALA A 43 -9.56 3.40 -5.94
C ALA A 43 -8.77 3.64 -7.24
N LEU A 44 -7.66 4.39 -7.20
CA LEU A 44 -6.81 4.70 -8.35
C LEU A 44 -6.16 3.43 -8.91
N ILE A 45 -6.00 3.40 -10.22
CA ILE A 45 -5.24 2.37 -10.94
C ILE A 45 -3.82 2.86 -11.13
N THR A 46 -2.84 2.06 -10.72
CA THR A 46 -1.42 2.40 -10.80
C THR A 46 -0.95 2.65 -12.22
N GLY A 47 0.13 3.42 -12.36
CA GLY A 47 0.71 3.79 -13.65
C GLY A 47 0.05 5.00 -14.28
N TYR A 48 0.69 5.51 -15.32
CA TYR A 48 0.24 6.69 -16.08
C TYR A 48 -0.54 6.34 -17.36
N GLY A 49 -0.85 5.05 -17.59
CA GLY A 49 -1.68 4.63 -18.72
C GLY A 49 -3.11 5.15 -18.63
N THR A 50 -3.62 5.70 -19.72
CA THR A 50 -5.02 6.13 -19.90
C THR A 50 -5.92 4.98 -20.34
N ARG A 51 -7.10 5.27 -20.91
CA ARG A 51 -8.12 4.26 -21.25
C ARG A 51 -7.71 3.23 -22.29
N ASP A 52 -6.72 3.55 -23.11
CA ASP A 52 -6.19 2.76 -24.23
C ASP A 52 -4.70 2.41 -24.04
N GLN A 53 -4.15 2.69 -22.87
CA GLN A 53 -2.74 2.53 -22.56
C GLN A 53 -2.52 1.58 -21.38
N ILE A 54 -1.32 1.01 -21.35
CA ILE A 54 -0.79 0.25 -20.22
C ILE A 54 0.15 1.17 -19.46
N GLY A 55 0.01 1.21 -18.13
CA GLY A 55 0.94 1.88 -17.25
C GLY A 55 1.45 0.90 -16.21
N GLY A 56 2.49 1.27 -15.48
CA GLY A 56 3.03 0.42 -14.43
C GLY A 56 3.84 1.19 -13.42
N SER A 57 4.06 0.57 -12.28
CA SER A 57 4.91 1.10 -11.21
C SER A 57 5.78 -0.01 -10.64
N VAL A 58 6.99 0.36 -10.24
CA VAL A 58 7.87 -0.44 -9.40
C VAL A 58 8.23 0.40 -8.17
N PHE A 59 8.20 -0.21 -7.00
CA PHE A 59 8.46 0.50 -5.76
C PHE A 59 9.32 -0.31 -4.79
N TYR A 60 9.94 0.41 -3.87
CA TYR A 60 10.59 -0.15 -2.70
C TYR A 60 10.37 0.78 -1.51
N THR A 61 9.93 0.19 -0.41
CA THR A 61 9.65 0.87 0.86
C THR A 61 10.45 0.23 1.98
N ARG A 62 11.02 1.04 2.85
CA ARG A 62 11.70 0.60 4.07
C ARG A 62 11.21 1.40 5.26
N ALA A 63 10.82 0.70 6.32
CA ALA A 63 10.51 1.26 7.62
C ALA A 63 11.37 0.60 8.69
N GLU A 64 11.79 1.38 9.69
CA GLU A 64 12.55 0.88 10.83
C GLU A 64 12.03 1.53 12.11
N THR A 65 11.62 0.69 13.07
CA THR A 65 11.15 1.15 14.38
C THR A 65 12.30 1.48 15.29
N ARG A 66 12.05 2.26 16.35
CA ARG A 66 13.03 2.52 17.39
C ARG A 66 13.50 1.27 18.13
N SER A 67 12.68 0.24 18.20
CA SER A 67 13.02 -1.07 18.77
C SER A 67 13.92 -1.92 17.86
N GLY A 68 14.15 -1.50 16.62
CA GLY A 68 14.98 -2.18 15.63
C GLY A 68 14.23 -3.21 14.79
N LEU A 69 12.88 -3.25 14.84
CA LEU A 69 12.08 -4.00 13.88
C LEU A 69 12.19 -3.32 12.52
N LYS A 70 12.32 -4.11 11.46
CA LYS A 70 12.48 -3.61 10.08
C LYS A 70 11.38 -4.19 9.20
N LEU A 71 10.72 -3.34 8.45
CA LEU A 71 9.81 -3.74 7.40
C LEU A 71 10.38 -3.24 6.07
N GLU A 72 10.62 -4.14 5.15
CA GLU A 72 10.98 -3.85 3.77
C GLU A 72 9.88 -4.41 2.87
N SER A 73 9.44 -3.62 1.92
CA SER A 73 8.42 -4.04 0.95
C SER A 73 8.84 -3.59 -0.43
N GLY A 74 8.74 -4.48 -1.40
CA GLY A 74 9.03 -4.15 -2.78
C GLY A 74 8.12 -4.92 -3.73
N GLY A 75 7.78 -4.27 -4.83
CA GLY A 75 6.85 -4.88 -5.76
C GLY A 75 6.68 -4.10 -7.06
N ILE A 76 5.83 -4.66 -7.89
CA ILE A 76 5.45 -4.11 -9.19
C ILE A 76 3.93 -4.11 -9.32
N GLY A 77 3.40 -3.12 -10.00
CA GLY A 77 2.00 -3.06 -10.40
C GLY A 77 1.87 -2.68 -11.87
N VAL A 78 0.92 -3.27 -12.56
CA VAL A 78 0.60 -2.95 -13.96
C VAL A 78 -0.86 -2.60 -14.06
N GLY A 79 -1.13 -1.41 -14.61
CA GLY A 79 -2.47 -0.90 -14.88
C GLY A 79 -2.80 -1.01 -16.36
N PHE A 80 -3.93 -1.63 -16.68
CA PHE A 80 -4.43 -1.82 -18.04
C PHE A 80 -5.62 -0.89 -18.26
N ASN A 81 -5.56 -0.04 -19.27
CA ASN A 81 -6.66 0.80 -19.75
C ASN A 81 -7.27 1.69 -18.63
N ASN A 82 -6.46 2.07 -17.63
CA ASN A 82 -6.93 2.75 -16.42
C ASN A 82 -8.15 2.08 -15.76
N ARG A 83 -8.27 0.76 -15.89
CA ARG A 83 -9.42 -0.01 -15.41
C ARG A 83 -9.06 -1.23 -14.59
N VAL A 84 -8.04 -1.97 -14.97
CA VAL A 84 -7.60 -3.17 -14.28
C VAL A 84 -6.18 -2.97 -13.78
N GLU A 85 -5.88 -3.42 -12.58
CA GLU A 85 -4.53 -3.44 -11.99
C GLU A 85 -4.21 -4.86 -11.56
N ILE A 86 -2.99 -5.31 -11.86
CA ILE A 86 -2.40 -6.54 -11.33
C ILE A 86 -1.11 -6.16 -10.64
N SER A 87 -0.86 -6.71 -9.46
CA SER A 87 0.34 -6.41 -8.68
C SER A 87 0.97 -7.65 -8.07
N LEU A 88 2.29 -7.60 -7.92
CA LEU A 88 3.10 -8.57 -7.19
C LEU A 88 3.94 -7.81 -6.17
N ASN A 89 3.98 -8.31 -4.94
CA ASN A 89 4.71 -7.68 -3.86
C ASN A 89 5.26 -8.71 -2.89
N GLN A 90 6.39 -8.41 -2.26
CA GLN A 90 6.93 -9.13 -1.13
C GLN A 90 7.22 -8.19 0.02
N ILE A 91 6.71 -8.50 1.21
CA ILE A 91 7.08 -7.89 2.48
C ILE A 91 8.14 -8.77 3.14
N GLN A 92 9.20 -8.14 3.68
CA GLN A 92 10.20 -8.77 4.52
C GLN A 92 10.20 -8.07 5.87
N PHE A 93 9.88 -8.80 6.92
CA PHE A 93 9.79 -8.28 8.28
C PHE A 93 10.88 -8.88 9.16
N GLY A 94 11.89 -8.08 9.47
CA GLY A 94 12.99 -8.44 10.35
C GLY A 94 12.64 -8.22 11.82
N LEU A 95 12.84 -9.23 12.66
CA LEU A 95 12.53 -9.18 14.09
C LEU A 95 13.60 -8.42 14.93
N GLY A 96 14.59 -7.82 14.28
CA GLY A 96 15.55 -6.94 14.91
C GLY A 96 16.23 -7.55 16.13
N LYS A 97 16.10 -6.89 17.29
CA LYS A 97 16.68 -7.34 18.56
C LYS A 97 15.93 -8.50 19.21
N ILE A 98 14.68 -8.75 18.86
CA ILE A 98 13.86 -9.84 19.41
C ILE A 98 14.43 -11.19 18.99
N LYS A 99 14.77 -11.34 17.72
CA LYS A 99 15.42 -12.53 17.17
C LYS A 99 16.36 -12.12 16.03
N PRO A 100 17.63 -11.81 16.35
CA PRO A 100 18.58 -11.34 15.35
C PRO A 100 18.75 -12.32 14.18
N GLY A 101 18.73 -11.79 12.96
CA GLY A 101 18.90 -12.58 11.73
C GLY A 101 17.64 -13.26 11.23
N LEU A 102 16.52 -13.22 11.96
CA LEU A 102 15.26 -13.76 11.50
C LEU A 102 14.45 -12.71 10.73
N THR A 103 14.03 -13.09 9.55
CA THR A 103 13.16 -12.29 8.68
C THR A 103 11.97 -13.15 8.24
N ILE A 104 10.77 -12.62 8.40
CA ILE A 104 9.51 -13.24 7.95
C ILE A 104 9.17 -12.64 6.61
N LYS A 105 8.79 -13.48 5.64
CA LYS A 105 8.41 -13.04 4.30
C LYS A 105 6.95 -13.31 4.03
N VAL A 106 6.32 -12.35 3.36
CA VAL A 106 4.93 -12.46 2.89
C VAL A 106 4.88 -12.06 1.43
N ASP A 107 4.47 -12.98 0.58
CA ASP A 107 4.20 -12.73 -0.82
C ASP A 107 2.74 -12.31 -1.03
N THR A 108 2.51 -11.36 -1.91
CA THR A 108 1.18 -10.86 -2.25
C THR A 108 0.99 -10.83 -3.77
N LEU A 109 -0.09 -11.44 -4.23
CA LEU A 109 -0.63 -11.28 -5.58
C LEU A 109 -1.93 -10.47 -5.49
N GLY A 110 -1.96 -9.30 -6.11
CA GLY A 110 -3.10 -8.39 -6.10
C GLY A 110 -3.78 -8.24 -7.44
N ALA A 111 -5.10 -8.03 -7.42
CA ALA A 111 -5.87 -7.58 -8.57
C ALA A 111 -6.90 -6.53 -8.13
N LYS A 112 -7.09 -5.48 -8.93
CA LYS A 112 -8.05 -4.41 -8.70
C LYS A 112 -8.78 -4.06 -9.99
N ILE A 113 -10.07 -3.79 -9.91
CA ILE A 113 -10.90 -3.36 -11.04
C ILE A 113 -11.64 -2.08 -10.66
N ARG A 114 -11.47 -1.03 -11.48
CA ARG A 114 -12.29 0.18 -11.43
C ARG A 114 -13.66 -0.13 -12.01
N LEU A 115 -14.70 0.03 -11.21
CA LEU A 115 -16.08 -0.23 -11.59
C LEU A 115 -16.67 0.96 -12.36
N PHE A 116 -16.65 2.13 -11.73
CA PHE A 116 -17.20 3.36 -12.29
C PHE A 116 -16.60 4.62 -11.64
N GLY A 117 -17.02 5.80 -12.10
CA GLY A 117 -16.59 7.09 -11.62
C GLY A 117 -15.19 7.49 -12.07
N ASP A 118 -14.80 8.70 -11.79
CA ASP A 118 -13.46 9.22 -12.02
C ASP A 118 -13.00 10.06 -10.82
N ALA A 119 -11.82 9.74 -10.29
CA ALA A 119 -11.32 10.44 -9.13
C ALA A 119 -10.80 11.84 -9.45
N VAL A 120 -10.30 12.07 -10.67
CA VAL A 120 -9.47 13.22 -11.02
C VAL A 120 -10.05 14.09 -12.14
N TYR A 121 -10.46 13.47 -13.25
CA TYR A 121 -10.74 14.20 -14.50
C TYR A 121 -12.20 14.65 -14.63
N ASP A 122 -13.13 13.98 -13.97
CA ASP A 122 -14.56 14.33 -13.99
C ASP A 122 -14.90 15.19 -12.74
N GLN A 123 -14.63 16.49 -12.84
CA GLN A 123 -14.86 17.43 -11.73
C GLN A 123 -16.28 18.00 -11.68
N ASP A 124 -17.00 17.97 -12.81
CA ASP A 124 -18.39 18.42 -12.89
C ASP A 124 -19.34 17.41 -12.23
N ASN A 125 -18.85 16.20 -11.97
CA ASN A 125 -19.62 15.13 -11.37
C ASN A 125 -19.05 14.78 -9.97
N LEU A 126 -19.91 14.75 -8.97
CA LEU A 126 -19.55 14.37 -7.61
C LEU A 126 -19.34 12.86 -7.43
N ILE A 127 -19.65 12.03 -8.45
CA ILE A 127 -19.46 10.58 -8.38
C ILE A 127 -17.98 10.26 -8.23
N PRO A 128 -17.57 9.64 -7.12
CA PRO A 128 -16.18 9.26 -6.92
C PRO A 128 -15.80 8.06 -7.80
N GLN A 129 -14.51 7.84 -7.97
CA GLN A 129 -14.01 6.58 -8.51
C GLN A 129 -14.23 5.47 -7.50
N VAL A 130 -14.82 4.37 -7.93
CA VAL A 130 -15.03 3.17 -7.11
C VAL A 130 -14.31 2.00 -7.75
N SER A 131 -13.51 1.32 -6.94
CA SER A 131 -12.78 0.12 -7.35
C SER A 131 -12.97 -1.00 -6.33
N VAL A 132 -12.94 -2.24 -6.81
CA VAL A 132 -12.90 -3.44 -5.99
C VAL A 132 -11.58 -4.14 -6.22
N GLY A 133 -11.04 -4.77 -5.19
CA GLY A 133 -9.79 -5.50 -5.32
C GLY A 133 -9.73 -6.72 -4.42
N VAL A 134 -8.77 -7.57 -4.75
CA VAL A 134 -8.44 -8.80 -4.04
C VAL A 134 -6.93 -8.91 -3.91
N GLN A 135 -6.45 -9.41 -2.76
CA GLN A 135 -5.03 -9.70 -2.52
C GLN A 135 -4.92 -11.10 -1.91
N TYR A 136 -4.34 -12.03 -2.65
CA TYR A 136 -3.89 -13.30 -2.10
C TYR A 136 -2.52 -13.10 -1.46
N LYS A 137 -2.37 -13.55 -0.23
CA LYS A 137 -1.15 -13.40 0.57
C LYS A 137 -0.70 -14.75 1.09
N HIS A 138 0.61 -14.98 1.12
CA HIS A 138 1.20 -16.19 1.66
C HIS A 138 2.43 -15.86 2.52
N ASN A 139 2.44 -16.37 3.74
CA ASN A 139 3.56 -16.24 4.68
C ASN A 139 4.48 -17.44 4.53
N GLU A 140 5.70 -17.21 4.05
CA GLU A 140 6.70 -18.26 3.83
C GLU A 140 7.26 -18.85 5.15
N ASP A 141 7.14 -18.11 6.26
CA ASP A 141 7.71 -18.44 7.56
C ASP A 141 6.62 -18.73 8.60
N TYR A 142 5.57 -19.46 8.20
CA TYR A 142 4.35 -19.69 8.97
C TYR A 142 4.55 -20.36 10.34
N GLU A 143 5.59 -21.14 10.53
CA GLU A 143 5.86 -21.82 11.80
C GLU A 143 5.88 -20.85 13.00
N LEU A 144 6.42 -19.65 12.79
CA LEU A 144 6.44 -18.61 13.81
C LEU A 144 5.05 -18.04 14.08
N ALA A 145 4.27 -17.79 13.03
CA ALA A 145 2.91 -17.30 13.14
C ALA A 145 2.00 -18.33 13.82
N ASN A 146 2.16 -19.61 13.50
CA ASN A 146 1.43 -20.71 14.14
C ASN A 146 1.77 -20.81 15.64
N ALA A 147 3.03 -20.67 16.02
CA ALA A 147 3.47 -20.71 17.42
C ALA A 147 2.83 -19.64 18.32
N ILE A 148 2.40 -18.50 17.74
CA ILE A 148 1.71 -17.41 18.45
C ILE A 148 0.18 -17.48 18.31
N GLY A 149 -0.37 -18.53 17.68
CA GLY A 149 -1.81 -18.79 17.62
C GLY A 149 -2.50 -18.50 16.29
N SER A 150 -1.76 -18.15 15.22
CA SER A 150 -2.29 -18.05 13.87
C SER A 150 -2.81 -19.40 13.36
N LYS A 151 -3.80 -19.39 12.46
CA LYS A 151 -4.48 -20.62 11.99
C LYS A 151 -4.08 -21.02 10.57
N ASP A 152 -3.77 -20.06 9.72
CA ASP A 152 -3.49 -20.28 8.30
C ASP A 152 -2.20 -19.56 7.89
N ASP A 153 -1.46 -20.15 6.94
CA ASP A 153 -0.26 -19.58 6.32
C ASP A 153 -0.60 -18.60 5.20
N SER A 154 -1.82 -18.64 4.71
CA SER A 154 -2.29 -17.85 3.58
C SER A 154 -3.70 -17.34 3.78
N GLY A 155 -4.03 -16.29 3.06
CA GLY A 155 -5.36 -15.69 3.10
C GLY A 155 -5.64 -14.82 1.89
N VAL A 156 -6.91 -14.49 1.73
CA VAL A 156 -7.37 -13.59 0.66
C VAL A 156 -8.04 -12.39 1.31
N ASP A 157 -7.56 -11.21 1.01
CA ASP A 157 -8.23 -9.97 1.40
C ASP A 157 -9.09 -9.47 0.24
N TYR A 158 -10.28 -8.97 0.55
CA TYR A 158 -11.18 -8.33 -0.41
C TYR A 158 -11.41 -6.89 0.03
N TYR A 159 -11.43 -5.95 -0.92
CA TYR A 159 -11.70 -4.56 -0.57
C TYR A 159 -12.52 -3.82 -1.62
N VAL A 160 -13.21 -2.79 -1.14
CA VAL A 160 -13.84 -1.76 -1.95
C VAL A 160 -13.20 -0.44 -1.57
N ALA A 161 -12.69 0.29 -2.55
CA ALA A 161 -12.08 1.60 -2.36
C ALA A 161 -12.85 2.67 -3.14
N VAL A 162 -12.94 3.86 -2.54
CA VAL A 162 -13.62 5.04 -3.09
C VAL A 162 -12.68 6.22 -2.97
N SER A 163 -12.35 6.87 -4.10
CA SER A 163 -11.44 8.03 -4.12
C SER A 163 -12.01 9.19 -4.92
N LYS A 164 -11.79 10.42 -4.44
CA LYS A 164 -12.13 11.65 -5.17
C LYS A 164 -11.13 12.74 -4.84
N LEU A 165 -10.68 13.44 -5.88
CA LEU A 165 -9.90 14.66 -5.80
C LEU A 165 -10.85 15.85 -5.91
N TYR A 166 -10.76 16.77 -4.98
CA TYR A 166 -11.52 18.03 -4.96
C TYR A 166 -10.57 19.19 -5.25
N PHE A 167 -10.81 19.90 -6.34
CA PHE A 167 -10.00 21.05 -6.73
C PHE A 167 -10.29 22.25 -5.84
N GLY A 168 -9.23 22.90 -5.37
CA GLY A 168 -9.34 24.12 -4.60
C GLY A 168 -10.04 23.99 -3.25
N ALA A 169 -10.28 22.78 -2.74
CA ALA A 169 -11.14 22.51 -1.57
C ALA A 169 -10.59 23.08 -0.25
N VAL A 170 -9.28 23.18 -0.10
CA VAL A 170 -8.66 23.69 1.13
C VAL A 170 -7.70 24.82 0.80
N ALA A 171 -8.09 26.05 1.13
CA ALA A 171 -7.29 27.26 0.88
C ALA A 171 -6.78 27.36 -0.58
N GLY A 172 -7.62 27.01 -1.55
CA GLY A 172 -7.29 26.99 -2.98
C GLY A 172 -6.42 25.81 -3.44
N ARG A 173 -6.15 24.85 -2.56
CA ARG A 173 -5.35 23.65 -2.86
C ARG A 173 -6.23 22.42 -3.08
N ASN A 174 -5.74 21.48 -3.88
CA ASN A 174 -6.46 20.27 -4.19
C ASN A 174 -6.35 19.27 -3.04
N LEU A 175 -7.49 18.66 -2.69
CA LEU A 175 -7.59 17.65 -1.63
C LEU A 175 -8.08 16.33 -2.21
N LEU A 176 -7.29 15.27 -2.08
CA LEU A 176 -7.73 13.91 -2.35
C LEU A 176 -8.25 13.27 -1.07
N LEU A 177 -9.43 12.68 -1.15
CA LEU A 177 -10.00 11.85 -0.09
C LEU A 177 -10.16 10.42 -0.60
N ASN A 178 -9.87 9.46 0.27
CA ASN A 178 -10.11 8.06 0.02
C ASN A 178 -10.71 7.38 1.24
N ALA A 179 -11.64 6.45 0.98
CA ALA A 179 -12.17 5.54 1.97
C ALA A 179 -12.15 4.11 1.40
N THR A 180 -11.71 3.17 2.20
CA THR A 180 -11.62 1.74 1.83
C THR A 180 -12.22 0.89 2.91
N LEU A 181 -13.01 -0.09 2.52
CA LEU A 181 -13.53 -1.14 3.39
C LEU A 181 -12.92 -2.46 2.96
N GLN A 182 -12.15 -3.09 3.85
CA GLN A 182 -11.44 -4.34 3.58
C GLN A 182 -11.97 -5.46 4.46
N ALA A 183 -12.27 -6.61 3.86
CA ALA A 183 -12.53 -7.86 4.56
C ALA A 183 -11.24 -8.65 4.61
N THR A 184 -10.71 -8.90 5.81
CA THR A 184 -9.41 -9.55 5.99
C THR A 184 -9.40 -10.44 7.23
N LYS A 185 -8.49 -11.43 7.22
CA LYS A 185 -8.04 -12.22 8.38
C LYS A 185 -6.54 -12.01 8.65
N ALA A 186 -5.86 -11.20 7.84
CA ALA A 186 -4.41 -11.03 7.90
C ALA A 186 -4.01 -10.32 9.20
N ASN A 187 -3.13 -10.92 9.98
CA ASN A 187 -2.50 -10.32 11.15
C ASN A 187 -1.21 -9.63 10.73
N LEU A 188 -0.99 -8.38 11.14
CA LEU A 188 0.19 -7.58 10.78
C LEU A 188 0.51 -7.64 9.28
N PHE A 189 -0.48 -7.36 8.42
CA PHE A 189 -0.35 -7.43 6.95
C PHE A 189 -0.05 -8.85 6.40
N GLY A 190 -0.25 -9.91 7.21
CA GLY A 190 0.09 -11.29 6.90
C GLY A 190 1.39 -11.80 7.54
N VAL A 191 2.22 -10.91 8.10
CA VAL A 191 3.48 -11.26 8.78
C VAL A 191 3.24 -12.21 9.97
N ALA A 192 2.15 -12.01 10.72
CA ALA A 192 1.75 -12.90 11.81
C ALA A 192 0.70 -13.94 11.37
N GLY A 193 0.67 -14.30 10.09
CA GLY A 193 -0.25 -15.28 9.50
C GLY A 193 -1.69 -14.77 9.39
N PHE A 194 -2.64 -15.70 9.28
CA PHE A 194 -4.03 -15.39 8.97
C PHE A 194 -4.98 -16.08 9.96
N GLY A 195 -6.02 -15.33 10.41
CA GLY A 195 -6.89 -15.79 11.48
C GLY A 195 -6.13 -16.04 12.78
N GLY A 196 -6.80 -16.51 13.80
CA GLY A 196 -6.16 -16.78 15.07
C GLY A 196 -7.02 -17.52 16.07
N ASP A 197 -6.42 -17.82 17.22
CA ASP A 197 -7.04 -18.53 18.34
C ASP A 197 -8.11 -17.71 19.09
N LYS A 198 -8.12 -16.37 18.88
CA LYS A 198 -9.14 -15.45 19.38
C LYS A 198 -10.29 -15.29 18.40
N ASN A 199 -9.98 -15.19 17.07
CA ASN A 199 -10.97 -15.10 16.00
C ASN A 199 -10.40 -15.60 14.68
N ASN A 200 -11.13 -16.48 13.98
CA ASN A 200 -10.74 -17.01 12.67
C ASN A 200 -11.72 -16.62 11.55
N ASN A 201 -12.56 -15.62 11.78
CA ASN A 201 -13.50 -15.13 10.75
C ASN A 201 -12.99 -13.86 10.11
N TYR A 202 -13.45 -13.59 8.88
CA TYR A 202 -13.24 -12.30 8.23
C TYR A 202 -13.82 -11.17 9.08
N ARG A 203 -13.06 -10.07 9.14
CA ARG A 203 -13.48 -8.82 9.76
C ARG A 203 -13.48 -7.71 8.73
N LEU A 204 -14.50 -6.88 8.75
CA LEU A 204 -14.56 -5.67 7.94
C LEU A 204 -13.78 -4.56 8.65
N GLN A 205 -12.76 -4.04 7.97
CA GLN A 205 -11.84 -3.04 8.49
C GLN A 205 -11.94 -1.76 7.68
N PRO A 206 -12.50 -0.67 8.23
CA PRO A 206 -12.51 0.63 7.59
C PRO A 206 -11.11 1.23 7.56
N GLN A 207 -10.80 1.92 6.47
CA GLN A 207 -9.54 2.62 6.26
C GLN A 207 -9.84 3.94 5.55
N VAL A 208 -9.09 4.99 5.89
CA VAL A 208 -9.26 6.30 5.29
C VAL A 208 -7.91 6.95 5.01
N SER A 209 -7.88 7.79 4.00
CA SER A 209 -6.72 8.60 3.65
C SER A 209 -7.16 9.99 3.19
N ALA A 210 -6.33 10.98 3.50
CA ALA A 210 -6.46 12.33 2.98
C ALA A 210 -5.10 12.83 2.51
N ALA A 211 -5.02 13.43 1.33
CA ALA A 211 -3.79 14.03 0.82
C ALA A 211 -4.05 15.41 0.24
N LEU A 212 -3.34 16.42 0.76
CA LEU A 212 -3.40 17.80 0.32
C LEU A 212 -2.22 18.11 -0.59
N MET A 213 -2.49 18.67 -1.75
CA MET A 213 -1.50 19.10 -2.71
C MET A 213 -0.94 20.46 -2.31
N LEU A 214 0.29 20.52 -1.79
CA LEU A 214 0.94 21.77 -1.38
C LEU A 214 1.48 22.56 -2.56
N THR A 215 2.07 21.85 -3.53
CA THR A 215 2.50 22.35 -4.85
C THR A 215 2.13 21.31 -5.90
N ASP A 216 2.36 21.57 -7.18
CA ASP A 216 2.10 20.62 -8.26
C ASP A 216 2.86 19.28 -8.09
N SER A 217 3.96 19.29 -7.34
CA SER A 217 4.82 18.11 -7.14
C SER A 217 4.98 17.66 -5.68
N LEU A 218 4.36 18.35 -4.72
CA LEU A 218 4.50 18.05 -3.29
C LEU A 218 3.14 17.85 -2.63
N PHE A 219 2.97 16.72 -1.99
CA PHE A 219 1.75 16.32 -1.28
C PHE A 219 2.08 16.03 0.18
N ILE A 220 1.16 16.38 1.08
CA ILE A 220 1.17 15.95 2.48
C ILE A 220 -0.14 15.27 2.77
N GLY A 221 -0.12 14.21 3.57
CA GLY A 221 -1.34 13.49 3.88
C GLY A 221 -1.24 12.70 5.17
N ALA A 222 -2.35 12.04 5.49
CA ALA A 222 -2.46 11.13 6.61
C ALA A 222 -3.35 9.96 6.25
N GLU A 223 -3.06 8.82 6.86
CA GLU A 223 -3.82 7.58 6.69
C GLU A 223 -4.16 6.97 8.04
N TYR A 224 -5.28 6.29 8.08
CA TYR A 224 -5.72 5.48 9.22
C TYR A 224 -6.28 4.16 8.71
N ARG A 225 -5.78 3.06 9.27
CA ARG A 225 -6.15 1.69 8.90
C ARG A 225 -6.50 0.89 10.14
N VAL A 226 -7.76 0.51 10.26
CA VAL A 226 -8.21 -0.45 11.28
C VAL A 226 -7.68 -1.84 10.92
N ARG A 227 -7.23 -2.60 11.93
CA ARG A 227 -6.71 -3.95 11.76
C ARG A 227 -7.46 -4.96 12.63
N PRO A 228 -7.58 -6.24 12.19
CA PRO A 228 -8.23 -7.26 12.99
C PRO A 228 -7.32 -7.69 14.14
N ASP A 229 -7.91 -7.91 15.30
CA ASP A 229 -7.24 -8.46 16.48
C ASP A 229 -7.70 -9.93 16.65
N ASN A 230 -6.94 -10.87 16.04
CA ASN A 230 -7.31 -12.28 15.92
C ASN A 230 -6.51 -13.21 16.83
N ILE A 231 -5.36 -12.77 17.39
CA ILE A 231 -4.42 -13.60 18.15
C ILE A 231 -4.45 -13.17 19.62
N ARG A 232 -4.35 -14.14 20.55
CA ARG A 232 -4.29 -13.84 22.00
C ARG A 232 -2.90 -13.47 22.48
N ALA A 233 -1.86 -13.88 21.79
CA ALA A 233 -0.47 -13.66 22.20
C ALA A 233 -0.12 -12.18 22.32
N PHE A 234 -0.76 -11.32 21.53
CA PHE A 234 -0.66 -9.84 21.63
C PHE A 234 -1.94 -9.20 21.08
N LYS A 235 -2.22 -7.98 21.52
CA LYS A 235 -3.31 -7.19 20.97
C LYS A 235 -2.80 -6.45 19.74
N GLU A 236 -3.45 -6.62 18.61
CA GLU A 236 -3.16 -5.86 17.39
C GLU A 236 -3.92 -4.53 17.43
N ASP A 237 -3.21 -3.40 17.39
CA ASP A 237 -3.76 -2.05 17.33
C ASP A 237 -3.77 -1.54 15.88
N ASP A 238 -4.56 -0.49 15.62
CA ASP A 238 -4.70 0.13 14.31
C ASP A 238 -3.38 0.78 13.85
N ALA A 239 -3.21 0.90 12.52
CA ALA A 239 -2.07 1.60 11.94
C ALA A 239 -2.49 3.00 11.45
N LYS A 240 -1.58 3.96 11.57
CA LYS A 240 -1.78 5.33 11.09
C LYS A 240 -0.45 5.95 10.70
N ASP A 241 -0.50 6.88 9.77
CA ASP A 241 0.67 7.66 9.40
C ASP A 241 0.35 9.11 9.05
N VAL A 242 1.41 9.89 9.01
CA VAL A 242 1.46 11.19 8.33
C VAL A 242 2.61 11.12 7.33
N PHE A 243 2.32 11.41 6.08
CA PHE A 243 3.28 11.27 4.99
C PHE A 243 3.47 12.55 4.20
N MET A 244 4.61 12.62 3.54
CA MET A 244 4.92 13.62 2.51
C MET A 244 5.45 12.90 1.29
N THR A 245 4.84 13.15 0.12
CA THR A 245 5.26 12.59 -1.16
C THR A 245 5.70 13.70 -2.09
N TRP A 246 6.91 13.57 -2.61
CA TRP A 246 7.50 14.48 -3.58
C TRP A 246 7.72 13.78 -4.91
N PHE A 247 7.33 14.45 -5.98
CA PHE A 247 7.53 14.03 -7.37
C PHE A 247 8.58 14.92 -8.04
N PRO A 248 9.89 14.60 -7.92
CA PRO A 248 10.95 15.39 -8.59
C PRO A 248 10.84 15.35 -10.11
N LEU A 249 10.29 14.26 -10.65
CA LEU A 249 10.01 14.04 -12.06
C LEU A 249 8.64 13.35 -12.18
N LYS A 250 8.01 13.43 -13.36
CA LYS A 250 6.71 12.76 -13.59
C LYS A 250 6.76 11.27 -13.24
N ASN A 251 7.86 10.63 -13.54
CA ASN A 251 8.04 9.19 -13.41
C ASN A 251 8.65 8.74 -12.06
N VAL A 252 9.02 9.68 -11.19
CA VAL A 252 9.71 9.40 -9.92
C VAL A 252 8.94 9.99 -8.77
N SER A 253 8.64 9.19 -7.76
CA SER A 253 8.15 9.71 -6.49
C SER A 253 8.99 9.19 -5.33
N VAL A 254 9.14 10.05 -4.31
CA VAL A 254 9.76 9.73 -3.03
C VAL A 254 8.79 10.09 -1.94
N THR A 255 8.46 9.13 -1.09
CA THR A 255 7.59 9.34 0.06
C THR A 255 8.37 9.14 1.34
N ALA A 256 8.23 10.09 2.26
CA ALA A 256 8.68 9.95 3.64
C ALA A 256 7.46 10.02 4.55
N ALA A 257 7.41 9.14 5.57
CA ALA A 257 6.31 9.15 6.53
C ALA A 257 6.78 8.85 7.95
N TYR A 258 6.03 9.37 8.91
CA TYR A 258 6.08 8.94 10.29
C TYR A 258 4.87 8.05 10.54
N VAL A 259 5.11 6.78 10.77
CA VAL A 259 4.09 5.75 10.91
C VAL A 259 4.05 5.22 12.34
N ASP A 260 2.86 5.07 12.86
CA ASP A 260 2.54 4.30 14.05
C ASP A 260 1.90 2.99 13.57
N LEU A 261 2.63 1.90 13.75
CA LEU A 261 2.18 0.56 13.36
C LEU A 261 1.41 -0.14 14.49
N GLY A 262 1.11 0.59 15.58
CA GLY A 262 0.50 0.03 16.76
C GLY A 262 1.38 -1.03 17.42
N ASN A 263 0.77 -1.91 18.21
CA ASN A 263 1.48 -3.01 18.84
C ASN A 263 1.80 -4.11 17.80
N LEU A 264 3.07 -4.45 17.63
CA LEU A 264 3.53 -5.42 16.63
C LEU A 264 3.88 -6.80 17.24
N VAL A 265 4.57 -6.85 18.36
CA VAL A 265 5.09 -8.13 18.92
C VAL A 265 5.26 -8.06 20.44
N SER A 266 5.31 -6.89 21.06
CA SER A 266 5.56 -6.71 22.49
C SER A 266 4.98 -5.38 22.97
N ASP A 267 4.89 -5.22 24.27
CA ASP A 267 4.37 -4.02 24.92
C ASP A 267 4.96 -2.72 24.38
N GLY A 268 4.10 -1.87 23.81
CA GLY A 268 4.39 -0.50 23.42
C GLY A 268 4.16 -0.19 21.95
N ASP A 269 3.77 1.06 21.71
CA ASP A 269 3.55 1.62 20.37
C ASP A 269 4.84 1.56 19.54
N GLN A 270 4.75 0.93 18.38
CA GLN A 270 5.85 0.79 17.44
C GLN A 270 5.78 1.86 16.37
N THR A 271 6.37 3.01 16.67
CA THR A 271 6.52 4.08 15.70
C THR A 271 7.79 3.92 14.86
N ALA A 272 7.69 4.27 13.59
CA ALA A 272 8.78 4.18 12.63
C ALA A 272 8.82 5.39 11.71
N TRP A 273 10.00 5.67 11.16
CA TRP A 273 10.10 6.42 9.92
C TRP A 273 10.12 5.44 8.77
N TYR A 274 9.34 5.71 7.71
CA TYR A 274 9.50 5.00 6.47
C TYR A 274 9.90 5.91 5.30
N ILE A 275 10.65 5.33 4.37
CA ILE A 275 10.99 5.97 3.09
C ILE A 275 10.60 5.00 1.99
N SER A 276 9.91 5.52 0.97
CA SER A 276 9.53 4.79 -0.23
C SER A 276 9.99 5.51 -1.47
N GLY A 277 10.55 4.78 -2.41
CA GLY A 277 10.86 5.25 -3.76
C GLY A 277 10.04 4.48 -4.78
N GLN A 278 9.52 5.18 -5.79
CA GLN A 278 8.72 4.57 -6.84
C GLN A 278 9.09 5.14 -8.21
N LEU A 279 9.15 4.25 -9.20
CA LEU A 279 9.19 4.60 -10.62
C LEU A 279 7.85 4.23 -11.24
N THR A 280 7.24 5.17 -11.98
CA THR A 280 5.90 5.03 -12.58
C THR A 280 5.94 5.37 -14.07
N TYR A 281 5.29 4.55 -14.87
CA TYR A 281 5.16 4.70 -16.33
C TYR A 281 3.71 4.58 -16.78
#